data_53a27d9a70ba05cf2a0a4e8182c89f7f
#
_entry.id   53a27d9a70ba05cf2a0a4e8182c89f7f
#
_cell.length_a   1.000
_cell.length_b   1.000
_cell.length_c   1.000
_cell.angle_alpha   90.00
_cell.angle_beta   90.00
_cell.angle_gamma   90.00
#
_symmetry.space_group_name_H-M   'P 1'
#
loop_
_entity.id
_entity.type
_entity.pdbx_description
1 polymer ?
#
loop_
_entity_poly.entity_id
_entity_poly.type
_entity_poly.pdbx_seq_one_letter_code
_entity_poly.pdbx_strand_id
1 'polypeptide(L)'
;MEPLDLDRLFIDLRKEQLARRGKMAENTFNNLRKTIGLNGVVLYAEGDDVVYREAFGWRDLTRMNDSIRVDDQFQLASVSKMFTAEAVMLLHAQGKLDYDDALSKYLPEFPYPGITIRNLLTHRSGLSRYETLADEHWPDRTVPLSNEAMVGLYRQYHPEPYNQPDVTFHYSNINYALLANVVERVSGQPFEDFVREQVFEPLGMHRTYVYSLRGVASLKTFVDTEVQGHDLLKNGARRAQEDYLNGVMGDKMVYSTVDDLFKYANALDHRQLLPDSLQREAFLPGSPEWKRGENYGFGWRMHENHPGAVYHYGWWKGYRSFFVRDTTLHRTLIILTNTDSGALGEPLWDFIGDTTVKLPEACPNKNLQSVLDH
;
A
#
# COMPACT_ATOMS: atom_id res chain seq x y z
N MET A 1 -24.80 44.38 -23.07
CA MET A 1 -23.86 43.52 -22.33
C MET A 1 -24.36 42.11 -22.49
N GLU A 2 -23.57 41.23 -23.12
CA GLU A 2 -23.90 39.80 -23.12
C GLU A 2 -23.91 39.29 -21.68
N PRO A 3 -24.85 38.41 -21.33
CA PRO A 3 -24.86 37.81 -20.01
C PRO A 3 -23.56 37.03 -19.78
N LEU A 4 -22.98 37.19 -18.58
CA LEU A 4 -21.76 36.49 -18.18
C LEU A 4 -22.04 34.99 -18.19
N ASP A 5 -21.32 34.24 -19.03
CA ASP A 5 -21.39 32.79 -19.03
C ASP A 5 -20.59 32.25 -17.83
N LEU A 6 -21.31 32.02 -16.73
CA LEU A 6 -20.72 31.56 -15.47
C LEU A 6 -20.15 30.15 -15.59
N ASP A 7 -20.74 29.28 -16.41
CA ASP A 7 -20.24 27.91 -16.59
C ASP A 7 -18.89 27.92 -17.31
N ARG A 8 -18.76 28.73 -18.35
CA ARG A 8 -17.50 28.91 -19.06
C ARG A 8 -16.41 29.50 -18.17
N LEU A 9 -16.77 30.54 -17.38
CA LEU A 9 -15.83 31.14 -16.43
C LEU A 9 -15.34 30.12 -15.39
N PHE A 10 -16.24 29.29 -14.85
CA PHE A 10 -15.89 28.24 -13.91
C PHE A 10 -14.93 27.21 -14.52
N ILE A 11 -15.21 26.76 -15.75
CA ILE A 11 -14.34 25.82 -16.48
C ILE A 11 -12.94 26.42 -16.70
N ASP A 12 -12.86 27.67 -17.09
CA ASP A 12 -11.56 28.33 -17.33
C ASP A 12 -10.76 28.52 -16.04
N LEU A 13 -11.42 28.91 -14.94
CA LEU A 13 -10.79 29.00 -13.62
C LEU A 13 -10.29 27.63 -13.12
N ARG A 14 -11.08 26.59 -13.34
CA ARG A 14 -10.68 25.22 -12.98
C ARG A 14 -9.44 24.77 -13.75
N LYS A 15 -9.41 25.00 -15.07
CA LYS A 15 -8.24 24.69 -15.92
C LYS A 15 -6.98 25.43 -15.45
N GLU A 16 -7.11 26.73 -15.14
CA GLU A 16 -5.99 27.52 -14.63
C GLU A 16 -5.48 26.97 -13.28
N GLN A 17 -6.39 26.61 -12.37
CA GLN A 17 -6.04 26.00 -11.08
C GLN A 17 -5.28 24.69 -11.29
N LEU A 18 -5.79 23.78 -12.14
CA LEU A 18 -5.13 22.50 -12.44
C LEU A 18 -3.76 22.69 -13.06
N ALA A 19 -3.61 23.66 -13.99
CA ALA A 19 -2.32 23.99 -14.59
C ALA A 19 -1.29 24.49 -13.56
N ARG A 20 -1.72 25.35 -12.62
CA ARG A 20 -0.86 25.81 -11.51
C ARG A 20 -0.44 24.64 -10.60
N ARG A 21 -1.36 23.76 -10.25
CA ARG A 21 -1.08 22.56 -9.46
C ARG A 21 -0.12 21.62 -10.17
N GLY A 22 -0.31 21.40 -11.48
CA GLY A 22 0.60 20.60 -12.29
C GLY A 22 2.02 21.16 -12.29
N LYS A 23 2.18 22.48 -12.41
CA LYS A 23 3.50 23.11 -12.33
C LYS A 23 4.15 23.00 -10.96
N MET A 24 3.36 23.09 -9.89
CA MET A 24 3.86 22.86 -8.54
C MET A 24 4.33 21.40 -8.37
N ALA A 25 3.54 20.44 -8.83
CA ALA A 25 3.90 19.02 -8.80
C ALA A 25 5.21 18.77 -9.57
N GLU A 26 5.31 19.26 -10.80
CA GLU A 26 6.52 19.16 -11.62
C GLU A 26 7.76 19.69 -10.88
N ASN A 27 7.67 20.87 -10.31
CA ASN A 27 8.78 21.48 -9.57
C ASN A 27 9.16 20.66 -8.33
N THR A 28 8.15 20.20 -7.56
CA THR A 28 8.35 19.39 -6.36
C THR A 28 9.05 18.08 -6.67
N PHE A 29 8.53 17.31 -7.64
CA PHE A 29 9.06 15.98 -7.93
C PHE A 29 10.39 16.02 -8.70
N ASN A 30 10.61 17.03 -9.55
CA ASN A 30 11.92 17.27 -10.13
C ASN A 30 12.98 17.65 -9.09
N ASN A 31 12.59 18.38 -8.04
CA ASN A 31 13.49 18.65 -6.94
C ASN A 31 13.76 17.40 -6.08
N LEU A 32 12.73 16.59 -5.77
CA LEU A 32 12.91 15.32 -5.06
C LEU A 32 13.80 14.36 -5.86
N ARG A 33 13.67 14.29 -7.18
CA ARG A 33 14.60 13.56 -8.04
C ARG A 33 16.05 13.97 -7.81
N LYS A 34 16.33 15.28 -7.75
CA LYS A 34 17.69 15.82 -7.59
C LYS A 34 18.23 15.68 -6.17
N THR A 35 17.37 15.82 -5.15
CA THR A 35 17.80 15.90 -3.75
C THR A 35 17.84 14.54 -3.04
N ILE A 36 16.92 13.64 -3.35
CA ILE A 36 16.82 12.33 -2.72
C ILE A 36 16.95 11.17 -3.69
N GLY A 37 17.19 11.44 -4.99
CA GLY A 37 17.31 10.38 -5.98
C GLY A 37 15.99 9.62 -6.22
N LEU A 38 14.87 10.33 -6.35
CA LEU A 38 13.58 9.68 -6.64
C LEU A 38 13.66 8.85 -7.92
N ASN A 39 13.48 7.54 -7.78
CA ASN A 39 13.51 6.56 -8.87
C ASN A 39 12.22 5.75 -8.85
N GLY A 40 11.29 6.04 -9.74
CA GLY A 40 9.95 5.47 -9.72
C GLY A 40 8.94 6.27 -10.52
N VAL A 41 7.66 6.12 -10.19
CA VAL A 41 6.55 6.81 -10.88
C VAL A 41 5.73 7.59 -9.85
N VAL A 42 5.30 8.79 -10.25
CA VAL A 42 4.43 9.67 -9.48
C VAL A 42 3.17 9.94 -10.27
N LEU A 43 2.01 9.91 -9.59
CA LEU A 43 0.74 10.42 -10.08
C LEU A 43 0.13 11.34 -9.02
N TYR A 44 -0.29 12.54 -9.43
CA TYR A 44 -1.09 13.45 -8.63
C TYR A 44 -2.37 13.82 -9.36
N ALA A 45 -3.50 13.74 -8.67
CA ALA A 45 -4.81 14.05 -9.21
C ALA A 45 -5.63 14.92 -8.25
N GLU A 46 -6.55 15.73 -8.81
CA GLU A 46 -7.59 16.49 -8.11
C GLU A 46 -8.97 16.10 -8.65
N GLY A 47 -9.76 15.40 -7.83
CA GLY A 47 -10.96 14.70 -8.28
C GLY A 47 -10.58 13.65 -9.33
N ASP A 48 -11.32 13.62 -10.43
CA ASP A 48 -11.10 12.70 -11.55
C ASP A 48 -9.99 13.16 -12.52
N ASP A 49 -9.41 14.36 -12.31
CA ASP A 49 -8.42 14.95 -13.21
C ASP A 49 -7.00 14.54 -12.78
N VAL A 50 -6.29 13.80 -13.63
CA VAL A 50 -4.83 13.59 -13.46
C VAL A 50 -4.11 14.89 -13.79
N VAL A 51 -3.55 15.54 -12.77
CA VAL A 51 -2.86 16.83 -12.86
C VAL A 51 -1.39 16.69 -13.22
N TYR A 52 -0.77 15.62 -12.72
CA TYR A 52 0.63 15.32 -12.96
C TYR A 52 0.89 13.82 -12.94
N ARG A 53 1.68 13.33 -13.91
CA ARG A 53 2.10 11.93 -13.96
C ARG A 53 3.44 11.83 -14.68
N GLU A 54 4.45 11.30 -14.00
CA GLU A 54 5.80 11.20 -14.57
C GLU A 54 6.57 10.02 -14.00
N ALA A 55 7.47 9.46 -14.81
CA ALA A 55 8.39 8.40 -14.46
C ALA A 55 9.82 8.92 -14.38
N PHE A 56 10.60 8.44 -13.41
CA PHE A 56 11.97 8.85 -13.14
C PHE A 56 12.89 7.64 -13.00
N GLY A 57 14.05 7.71 -13.63
CA GLY A 57 15.15 6.77 -13.41
C GLY A 57 15.02 5.45 -14.13
N TRP A 58 15.50 4.38 -13.50
CA TRP A 58 15.82 3.11 -14.13
C TRP A 58 15.08 1.93 -13.51
N ARG A 59 14.60 0.99 -14.33
CA ARG A 59 14.00 -0.26 -13.89
C ARG A 59 14.97 -1.12 -13.08
N ASP A 60 16.25 -1.07 -13.45
CA ASP A 60 17.35 -1.73 -12.76
C ASP A 60 18.52 -0.76 -12.57
N LEU A 61 18.74 -0.32 -11.33
CA LEU A 61 19.81 0.60 -10.96
C LEU A 61 21.22 0.01 -11.06
N THR A 62 21.34 -1.32 -11.17
CA THR A 62 22.65 -1.97 -11.34
C THR A 62 23.09 -1.97 -12.80
N ARG A 63 22.17 -1.83 -13.74
CA ARG A 63 22.42 -1.85 -15.19
C ARG A 63 22.21 -0.50 -15.87
N MET A 64 21.23 0.30 -15.40
CA MET A 64 20.87 1.64 -15.91
C MET A 64 20.73 1.69 -17.43
N ASN A 65 20.12 0.70 -18.05
CA ASN A 65 19.98 0.56 -19.50
C ASN A 65 18.51 0.52 -19.97
N ASP A 66 17.54 0.49 -19.05
CA ASP A 66 16.11 0.51 -19.34
C ASP A 66 15.41 1.44 -18.35
N SER A 67 14.87 2.56 -18.87
CA SER A 67 14.20 3.61 -18.09
C SER A 67 12.85 3.10 -17.58
N ILE A 68 12.47 3.57 -16.40
CA ILE A 68 11.11 3.38 -15.87
C ILE A 68 10.12 4.08 -16.80
N ARG A 69 8.97 3.42 -17.01
CA ARG A 69 7.81 3.93 -17.75
C ARG A 69 6.66 4.19 -16.81
N VAL A 70 5.76 5.08 -17.19
CA VAL A 70 4.60 5.46 -16.36
C VAL A 70 3.65 4.31 -16.08
N ASP A 71 3.62 3.31 -16.94
CA ASP A 71 2.79 2.11 -16.85
C ASP A 71 3.50 0.90 -16.23
N ASP A 72 4.72 1.07 -15.71
CA ASP A 72 5.44 -0.01 -15.04
C ASP A 72 4.77 -0.44 -13.73
N GLN A 73 4.89 -1.73 -13.45
CA GLN A 73 4.35 -2.35 -12.23
C GLN A 73 5.40 -2.38 -11.12
N PHE A 74 4.98 -1.98 -9.93
CA PHE A 74 5.80 -1.99 -8.72
C PHE A 74 5.13 -2.82 -7.64
N GLN A 75 5.95 -3.47 -6.80
CA GLN A 75 5.44 -4.08 -5.59
C GLN A 75 4.96 -2.99 -4.63
N LEU A 76 3.72 -3.14 -4.18
CA LEU A 76 3.07 -2.17 -3.29
C LEU A 76 3.44 -2.34 -1.82
N ALA A 77 4.09 -3.45 -1.47
CA ALA A 77 4.37 -3.80 -0.08
C ALA A 77 3.10 -3.64 0.79
N SER A 78 3.16 -2.93 1.90
CA SER A 78 2.02 -2.79 2.82
C SER A 78 0.82 -2.01 2.28
N VAL A 79 0.92 -1.28 1.17
CA VAL A 79 -0.25 -0.72 0.48
C VAL A 79 -1.21 -1.83 0.01
N SER A 80 -0.73 -3.07 -0.17
CA SER A 80 -1.56 -4.25 -0.45
C SER A 80 -2.66 -4.49 0.58
N LYS A 81 -2.47 -4.04 1.83
CA LYS A 81 -3.44 -4.20 2.92
C LYS A 81 -4.79 -3.55 2.63
N MET A 82 -4.80 -2.47 1.85
CA MET A 82 -6.05 -1.82 1.43
C MET A 82 -6.95 -2.79 0.67
N PHE A 83 -6.38 -3.59 -0.26
CA PHE A 83 -7.13 -4.57 -1.05
C PHE A 83 -7.56 -5.78 -0.22
N THR A 84 -6.77 -6.15 0.79
CA THR A 84 -7.16 -7.22 1.73
C THR A 84 -8.33 -6.77 2.62
N ALA A 85 -8.31 -5.53 3.10
CA ALA A 85 -9.44 -4.96 3.83
C ALA A 85 -10.68 -4.87 2.93
N GLU A 86 -10.53 -4.41 1.69
CA GLU A 86 -11.62 -4.35 0.71
C GLU A 86 -12.26 -5.72 0.48
N ALA A 87 -11.46 -6.79 0.34
CA ALA A 87 -11.94 -8.17 0.19
C ALA A 87 -12.77 -8.62 1.41
N VAL A 88 -12.32 -8.32 2.62
CA VAL A 88 -13.06 -8.60 3.86
C VAL A 88 -14.37 -7.81 3.90
N MET A 89 -14.34 -6.53 3.56
CA MET A 89 -15.51 -5.66 3.54
C MET A 89 -16.54 -6.10 2.49
N LEU A 90 -16.11 -6.59 1.33
CA LEU A 90 -16.99 -7.18 0.31
C LEU A 90 -17.69 -8.45 0.84
N LEU A 91 -16.97 -9.32 1.55
CA LEU A 91 -17.57 -10.50 2.17
C LEU A 91 -18.56 -10.11 3.28
N HIS A 92 -18.27 -9.05 4.04
CA HIS A 92 -19.21 -8.50 5.02
C HIS A 92 -20.46 -7.93 4.34
N ALA A 93 -20.31 -7.14 3.27
CA ALA A 93 -21.43 -6.62 2.49
C ALA A 93 -22.31 -7.73 1.90
N GLN A 94 -21.73 -8.90 1.60
CA GLN A 94 -22.45 -10.10 1.14
C GLN A 94 -23.09 -10.89 2.29
N GLY A 95 -22.95 -10.46 3.56
CA GLY A 95 -23.46 -11.15 4.75
C GLY A 95 -22.75 -12.49 5.06
N LYS A 96 -21.55 -12.71 4.51
CA LYS A 96 -20.79 -13.95 4.70
C LYS A 96 -19.91 -13.95 5.95
N LEU A 97 -19.56 -12.79 6.47
CA LEU A 97 -18.85 -12.59 7.72
C LEU A 97 -19.32 -11.32 8.43
N ASP A 98 -19.05 -11.24 9.74
CA ASP A 98 -19.20 -10.00 10.51
C ASP A 98 -17.82 -9.57 11.05
N TYR A 99 -17.57 -8.26 11.16
CA TYR A 99 -16.31 -7.74 11.68
C TYR A 99 -16.09 -8.12 13.15
N ASP A 100 -17.16 -8.31 13.91
CA ASP A 100 -17.11 -8.69 15.31
C ASP A 100 -17.17 -10.22 15.54
N ASP A 101 -17.20 -11.01 14.46
CA ASP A 101 -17.01 -12.46 14.52
C ASP A 101 -15.63 -12.80 15.10
N ALA A 102 -15.59 -13.82 15.95
CA ALA A 102 -14.33 -14.38 16.44
C ALA A 102 -13.53 -15.01 15.29
N LEU A 103 -12.23 -14.76 15.24
CA LEU A 103 -11.32 -15.38 14.26
C LEU A 103 -11.45 -16.91 14.25
N SER A 104 -11.63 -17.53 15.43
CA SER A 104 -11.80 -18.97 15.59
C SER A 104 -13.02 -19.56 14.86
N LYS A 105 -14.00 -18.74 14.46
CA LYS A 105 -15.12 -19.17 13.60
C LYS A 105 -14.61 -19.58 12.20
N TYR A 106 -13.57 -18.96 11.70
CA TYR A 106 -13.01 -19.17 10.36
C TYR A 106 -11.71 -19.96 10.37
N LEU A 107 -10.90 -19.78 11.41
CA LEU A 107 -9.61 -20.46 11.64
C LEU A 107 -9.62 -21.13 13.03
N PRO A 108 -10.41 -22.20 13.22
CA PRO A 108 -10.53 -22.85 14.54
C PRO A 108 -9.22 -23.48 15.03
N GLU A 109 -8.29 -23.74 14.11
CA GLU A 109 -6.96 -24.24 14.40
C GLU A 109 -5.98 -23.19 14.94
N PHE A 110 -6.31 -21.89 14.84
CA PHE A 110 -5.43 -20.80 15.29
C PHE A 110 -5.53 -20.64 16.82
N PRO A 111 -4.39 -20.69 17.57
CA PRO A 111 -4.42 -21.00 19.00
C PRO A 111 -4.73 -19.81 19.93
N TYR A 112 -5.15 -18.64 19.41
CA TYR A 112 -5.37 -17.44 20.22
C TYR A 112 -6.85 -17.05 20.24
N PRO A 113 -7.57 -17.33 21.36
CA PRO A 113 -8.97 -16.95 21.49
C PRO A 113 -9.16 -15.42 21.69
N GLY A 114 -10.39 -14.96 21.47
CA GLY A 114 -10.78 -13.58 21.76
C GLY A 114 -10.40 -12.56 20.68
N ILE A 115 -9.71 -12.97 19.63
CA ILE A 115 -9.41 -12.10 18.49
C ILE A 115 -10.63 -12.05 17.57
N THR A 116 -11.06 -10.85 17.16
CA THR A 116 -12.11 -10.63 16.17
C THR A 116 -11.52 -10.24 14.81
N ILE A 117 -12.33 -10.31 13.74
CA ILE A 117 -11.95 -9.78 12.42
C ILE A 117 -11.63 -8.29 12.51
N ARG A 118 -12.40 -7.51 13.29
CA ARG A 118 -12.15 -6.09 13.56
C ARG A 118 -10.79 -5.85 14.20
N ASN A 119 -10.38 -6.67 15.15
CA ASN A 119 -9.06 -6.56 15.78
C ASN A 119 -7.91 -6.75 14.76
N LEU A 120 -8.09 -7.64 13.78
CA LEU A 120 -7.12 -7.83 12.71
C LEU A 120 -7.09 -6.62 11.77
N LEU A 121 -8.27 -6.15 11.32
CA LEU A 121 -8.39 -4.99 10.42
C LEU A 121 -7.76 -3.73 11.00
N THR A 122 -7.87 -3.52 12.31
CA THR A 122 -7.41 -2.32 13.02
C THR A 122 -6.06 -2.49 13.74
N HIS A 123 -5.37 -3.61 13.52
CA HIS A 123 -4.10 -3.93 14.20
C HIS A 123 -4.18 -3.93 15.74
N ARG A 124 -5.28 -4.45 16.29
CA ARG A 124 -5.52 -4.58 17.74
C ARG A 124 -5.57 -6.03 18.22
N SER A 125 -5.04 -6.97 17.44
CA SER A 125 -5.01 -8.39 17.83
C SER A 125 -4.03 -8.71 18.97
N GLY A 126 -3.00 -7.89 19.13
CA GLY A 126 -1.90 -8.13 20.07
C GLY A 126 -0.89 -9.21 19.64
N LEU A 127 -1.08 -9.84 18.50
CA LEU A 127 -0.23 -10.93 18.02
C LEU A 127 1.22 -10.48 17.75
N SER A 128 2.16 -11.36 18.09
CA SER A 128 3.58 -11.22 17.75
C SER A 128 3.82 -11.33 16.22
N ARG A 129 5.03 -10.99 15.80
CA ARG A 129 5.38 -10.94 14.36
C ARG A 129 5.68 -12.32 13.81
N TYR A 130 5.01 -12.69 12.69
CA TYR A 130 5.26 -13.97 12.04
C TYR A 130 6.65 -14.03 11.39
N GLU A 131 7.22 -12.91 10.99
CA GLU A 131 8.54 -12.85 10.38
C GLU A 131 9.60 -13.36 11.35
N THR A 132 9.55 -12.94 12.63
CA THR A 132 10.46 -13.40 13.68
C THR A 132 10.27 -14.90 13.93
N LEU A 133 9.02 -15.35 14.06
CA LEU A 133 8.71 -16.76 14.26
C LEU A 133 9.22 -17.63 13.10
N ALA A 134 9.04 -17.16 11.88
CA ALA A 134 9.50 -17.86 10.68
C ALA A 134 11.04 -17.85 10.58
N ASP A 135 11.70 -16.74 10.92
CA ASP A 135 13.17 -16.67 10.98
C ASP A 135 13.77 -17.69 11.95
N GLU A 136 13.08 -18.00 13.04
CA GLU A 136 13.53 -18.97 14.05
C GLU A 136 13.22 -20.41 13.67
N HIS A 137 12.09 -20.65 12.98
CA HIS A 137 11.54 -22.01 12.89
C HIS A 137 11.26 -22.52 11.48
N TRP A 138 11.31 -21.67 10.42
CA TRP A 138 11.10 -22.15 9.05
C TRP A 138 12.32 -22.97 8.57
N PRO A 139 12.14 -24.27 8.27
CA PRO A 139 13.26 -25.18 8.15
C PRO A 139 14.09 -24.99 6.88
N ASP A 140 13.47 -24.53 5.79
CA ASP A 140 14.13 -24.34 4.50
C ASP A 140 13.77 -23.00 3.86
N ARG A 141 14.66 -22.03 3.97
CA ARG A 141 14.47 -20.67 3.43
C ARG A 141 14.53 -20.61 1.90
N THR A 142 14.78 -21.70 1.19
CA THR A 142 14.64 -21.77 -0.25
C THR A 142 13.22 -22.11 -0.70
N VAL A 143 12.34 -22.50 0.25
CA VAL A 143 10.93 -22.79 0.03
C VAL A 143 10.08 -21.62 0.53
N PRO A 144 9.16 -21.08 -0.29
CA PRO A 144 8.27 -20.00 0.17
C PRO A 144 7.41 -20.40 1.36
N LEU A 145 7.32 -19.52 2.36
CA LEU A 145 6.38 -19.67 3.47
C LEU A 145 4.97 -19.32 3.00
N SER A 146 4.06 -20.28 2.98
CA SER A 146 2.65 -20.00 2.66
C SER A 146 1.88 -19.45 3.87
N ASN A 147 0.71 -18.83 3.63
CA ASN A 147 -0.18 -18.40 4.70
C ASN A 147 -0.62 -19.56 5.60
N GLU A 148 -0.89 -20.74 5.03
CA GLU A 148 -1.23 -21.94 5.78
C GLU A 148 -0.07 -22.44 6.66
N ALA A 149 1.14 -22.49 6.12
CA ALA A 149 2.33 -22.87 6.86
C ALA A 149 2.64 -21.87 8.00
N MET A 150 2.42 -20.58 7.77
CA MET A 150 2.51 -19.54 8.80
C MET A 150 1.54 -19.81 9.98
N VAL A 151 0.28 -20.13 9.70
CA VAL A 151 -0.70 -20.54 10.72
C VAL A 151 -0.21 -21.79 11.44
N GLY A 152 0.37 -22.75 10.70
CA GLY A 152 0.99 -23.96 11.26
C GLY A 152 2.10 -23.66 12.27
N LEU A 153 2.97 -22.66 11.99
CA LEU A 153 4.02 -22.23 12.93
C LEU A 153 3.41 -21.68 14.24
N TYR A 154 2.37 -20.84 14.17
CA TYR A 154 1.69 -20.34 15.37
C TYR A 154 1.05 -21.45 16.18
N ARG A 155 0.43 -22.44 15.51
CA ARG A 155 -0.16 -23.61 16.17
C ARG A 155 0.89 -24.50 16.84
N GLN A 156 2.07 -24.62 16.27
CA GLN A 156 3.14 -25.47 16.78
C GLN A 156 3.92 -24.83 17.93
N TYR A 157 4.27 -23.54 17.79
CA TYR A 157 5.22 -22.89 18.69
C TYR A 157 4.58 -21.96 19.71
N HIS A 158 3.31 -21.56 19.52
CA HIS A 158 2.55 -20.72 20.44
C HIS A 158 3.34 -19.47 20.92
N PRO A 159 3.88 -18.64 20.03
CA PRO A 159 4.66 -17.47 20.46
C PRO A 159 3.80 -16.54 21.31
N GLU A 160 4.37 -16.02 22.40
CA GLU A 160 3.68 -15.09 23.29
C GLU A 160 3.20 -13.85 22.53
N PRO A 161 1.93 -13.47 22.65
CA PRO A 161 1.43 -12.22 22.08
C PRO A 161 2.01 -11.02 22.84
N TYR A 162 2.13 -9.88 22.19
CA TYR A 162 2.61 -8.65 22.83
C TYR A 162 1.62 -8.10 23.86
N ASN A 163 0.33 -8.31 23.63
CA ASN A 163 -0.74 -7.93 24.55
C ASN A 163 -2.03 -8.72 24.24
N GLN A 164 -3.02 -8.63 25.13
CA GLN A 164 -4.34 -9.18 24.86
C GLN A 164 -5.04 -8.45 23.72
N PRO A 165 -5.96 -9.12 23.00
CA PRO A 165 -6.76 -8.47 21.97
C PRO A 165 -7.48 -7.22 22.49
N ASP A 166 -7.56 -6.21 21.65
CA ASP A 166 -8.23 -4.91 21.87
C ASP A 166 -7.66 -4.00 22.95
N VAL A 167 -6.49 -4.33 23.52
CA VAL A 167 -5.85 -3.51 24.56
C VAL A 167 -5.14 -2.29 23.96
N THR A 168 -4.37 -2.48 22.88
CA THR A 168 -3.63 -1.38 22.23
C THR A 168 -3.43 -1.63 20.75
N PHE A 169 -3.22 -0.55 20.01
CA PHE A 169 -2.77 -0.61 18.62
C PHE A 169 -1.32 -1.11 18.56
N HIS A 170 -1.11 -2.15 17.75
CA HIS A 170 0.23 -2.63 17.40
C HIS A 170 0.25 -3.12 15.95
N TYR A 171 0.82 -2.30 15.06
CA TYR A 171 0.92 -2.66 13.66
C TYR A 171 1.70 -3.96 13.47
N SER A 172 1.05 -4.99 12.92
CA SER A 172 1.66 -6.29 12.68
C SER A 172 1.16 -6.93 11.39
N ASN A 173 2.07 -7.43 10.57
CA ASN A 173 1.75 -8.04 9.28
C ASN A 173 0.91 -9.31 9.40
N ILE A 174 1.07 -10.07 10.49
CA ILE A 174 0.27 -11.27 10.76
C ILE A 174 -1.24 -11.01 10.64
N ASN A 175 -1.70 -9.83 11.04
CA ASN A 175 -3.12 -9.49 11.01
C ASN A 175 -3.70 -9.62 9.60
N TYR A 176 -3.02 -9.05 8.63
CA TYR A 176 -3.48 -9.04 7.24
C TYR A 176 -3.18 -10.35 6.50
N ALA A 177 -2.15 -11.08 6.91
CA ALA A 177 -1.93 -12.44 6.45
C ALA A 177 -3.05 -13.39 6.92
N LEU A 178 -3.54 -13.25 8.18
CA LEU A 178 -4.69 -13.99 8.68
C LEU A 178 -6.00 -13.59 7.99
N LEU A 179 -6.19 -12.29 7.69
CA LEU A 179 -7.36 -11.83 6.92
C LEU A 179 -7.39 -12.45 5.52
N ALA A 180 -6.25 -12.63 4.85
CA ALA A 180 -6.21 -13.35 3.58
C ALA A 180 -6.67 -14.81 3.74
N ASN A 181 -6.25 -15.52 4.81
CA ASN A 181 -6.77 -16.86 5.12
C ASN A 181 -8.29 -16.84 5.38
N VAL A 182 -8.79 -15.83 6.11
CA VAL A 182 -10.23 -15.67 6.34
C VAL A 182 -10.98 -15.50 5.02
N VAL A 183 -10.45 -14.65 4.11
CA VAL A 183 -11.03 -14.47 2.76
C VAL A 183 -11.12 -15.81 2.03
N GLU A 184 -10.04 -16.61 2.03
CA GLU A 184 -10.05 -17.94 1.40
C GLU A 184 -11.09 -18.90 2.02
N ARG A 185 -11.15 -18.95 3.35
CA ARG A 185 -12.10 -19.84 4.07
C ARG A 185 -13.56 -19.46 3.83
N VAL A 186 -13.85 -18.16 3.78
CA VAL A 186 -15.23 -17.66 3.63
C VAL A 186 -15.68 -17.70 2.16
N SER A 187 -14.78 -17.37 1.22
CA SER A 187 -15.11 -17.35 -0.23
C SER A 187 -15.05 -18.73 -0.87
N GLY A 188 -14.21 -19.62 -0.34
CA GLY A 188 -13.89 -20.91 -0.97
C GLY A 188 -12.94 -20.78 -2.18
N GLN A 189 -12.32 -19.61 -2.38
CA GLN A 189 -11.42 -19.31 -3.49
C GLN A 189 -10.02 -18.96 -2.97
N PRO A 190 -8.94 -19.18 -3.75
CA PRO A 190 -7.64 -18.60 -3.46
C PRO A 190 -7.73 -17.08 -3.29
N PHE A 191 -6.96 -16.52 -2.36
CA PHE A 191 -6.99 -15.08 -2.06
C PHE A 191 -6.70 -14.22 -3.30
N GLU A 192 -5.69 -14.61 -4.06
CA GLU A 192 -5.30 -13.93 -5.30
C GLU A 192 -6.42 -13.90 -6.35
N ASP A 193 -7.18 -14.98 -6.48
CA ASP A 193 -8.30 -15.07 -7.42
C ASP A 193 -9.49 -14.24 -6.92
N PHE A 194 -9.82 -14.32 -5.63
CA PHE A 194 -10.91 -13.52 -5.07
C PHE A 194 -10.68 -12.02 -5.25
N VAL A 195 -9.49 -11.52 -4.93
CA VAL A 195 -9.17 -10.09 -5.06
C VAL A 195 -9.16 -9.67 -6.54
N ARG A 196 -8.63 -10.51 -7.43
CA ARG A 196 -8.67 -10.26 -8.88
C ARG A 196 -10.11 -10.12 -9.38
N GLU A 197 -10.99 -11.06 -9.06
CA GLU A 197 -12.36 -11.13 -9.58
C GLU A 197 -13.29 -10.11 -8.94
N GLN A 198 -13.11 -9.81 -7.65
CA GLN A 198 -14.05 -8.97 -6.90
C GLN A 198 -13.58 -7.51 -6.79
N VAL A 199 -12.28 -7.21 -7.01
CA VAL A 199 -11.73 -5.86 -6.87
C VAL A 199 -11.09 -5.40 -8.18
N PHE A 200 -10.08 -6.11 -8.70
CA PHE A 200 -9.27 -5.58 -9.80
C PHE A 200 -10.01 -5.58 -11.14
N GLU A 201 -10.64 -6.68 -11.54
CA GLU A 201 -11.36 -6.79 -12.79
C GLU A 201 -12.57 -5.83 -12.87
N PRO A 202 -13.44 -5.71 -11.85
CA PRO A 202 -14.55 -4.77 -11.88
C PRO A 202 -14.13 -3.30 -12.04
N LEU A 203 -12.94 -2.95 -11.56
CA LEU A 203 -12.37 -1.61 -11.66
C LEU A 203 -11.50 -1.40 -12.90
N GLY A 204 -11.33 -2.42 -13.75
CA GLY A 204 -10.45 -2.34 -14.92
C GLY A 204 -8.98 -2.19 -14.58
N MET A 205 -8.54 -2.70 -13.42
CA MET A 205 -7.14 -2.67 -12.95
C MET A 205 -6.34 -3.81 -13.57
N HIS A 206 -6.23 -3.83 -14.90
CA HIS A 206 -5.69 -4.96 -15.66
C HIS A 206 -4.17 -5.17 -15.49
N ARG A 207 -3.48 -4.20 -14.94
CA ARG A 207 -2.05 -4.29 -14.62
C ARG A 207 -1.79 -4.44 -13.11
N THR A 208 -2.82 -4.92 -12.37
CA THR A 208 -2.72 -5.17 -10.93
C THR A 208 -2.97 -6.65 -10.65
N TYR A 209 -2.10 -7.24 -9.83
CA TYR A 209 -2.22 -8.65 -9.45
C TYR A 209 -1.60 -8.90 -8.08
N VAL A 210 -2.03 -9.98 -7.44
CA VAL A 210 -1.34 -10.55 -6.28
C VAL A 210 -0.29 -11.51 -6.79
N TYR A 211 0.99 -11.24 -6.51
CA TYR A 211 2.07 -12.17 -6.86
C TYR A 211 2.03 -13.37 -5.91
N SER A 212 1.54 -14.49 -6.41
CA SER A 212 1.38 -15.71 -5.63
C SER A 212 2.53 -16.67 -5.90
N LEU A 213 3.14 -17.17 -4.83
CA LEU A 213 4.12 -18.27 -4.87
C LEU A 213 3.47 -19.62 -4.55
N ARG A 214 2.14 -19.73 -4.63
CA ARG A 214 1.40 -20.99 -4.42
C ARG A 214 1.85 -22.04 -5.42
N GLY A 215 2.25 -23.20 -4.90
CA GLY A 215 2.77 -24.30 -5.72
C GLY A 215 4.21 -24.13 -6.19
N VAL A 216 4.90 -23.04 -5.85
CA VAL A 216 6.31 -22.85 -6.13
C VAL A 216 7.15 -23.65 -5.14
N ALA A 217 7.87 -24.65 -5.63
CA ALA A 217 8.67 -25.55 -4.79
C ALA A 217 9.99 -24.91 -4.30
N SER A 218 10.51 -23.93 -5.01
CA SER A 218 11.78 -23.28 -4.65
C SER A 218 11.87 -21.87 -5.23
N LEU A 219 12.38 -20.93 -4.45
CA LEU A 219 12.68 -19.55 -4.87
C LEU A 219 13.75 -19.45 -5.97
N LYS A 220 14.49 -20.52 -6.22
CA LYS A 220 15.46 -20.57 -7.34
C LYS A 220 14.79 -20.47 -8.71
N THR A 221 13.48 -20.68 -8.80
CA THR A 221 12.68 -20.55 -10.03
C THR A 221 11.93 -19.23 -10.12
N PHE A 222 12.26 -18.27 -9.25
CA PHE A 222 11.64 -16.94 -9.27
C PHE A 222 11.83 -16.24 -10.62
N VAL A 223 10.76 -15.63 -11.11
CA VAL A 223 10.78 -14.87 -12.37
C VAL A 223 10.92 -13.38 -12.01
N ASP A 224 11.89 -12.72 -12.60
CA ASP A 224 12.10 -11.29 -12.45
C ASP A 224 10.83 -10.50 -12.83
N THR A 225 10.44 -9.54 -12.00
CA THR A 225 9.39 -8.55 -12.31
C THR A 225 9.92 -7.48 -13.28
N GLU A 226 9.03 -6.70 -13.89
CA GLU A 226 9.43 -5.64 -14.85
C GLU A 226 10.40 -4.63 -14.24
N VAL A 227 10.12 -4.22 -13.01
CA VAL A 227 10.96 -3.29 -12.24
C VAL A 227 11.57 -4.04 -11.08
N GLN A 228 12.87 -3.88 -10.86
CA GLN A 228 13.58 -4.56 -9.79
C GLN A 228 13.69 -3.67 -8.55
N GLY A 229 13.42 -4.21 -7.35
CA GLY A 229 13.65 -3.53 -6.10
C GLY A 229 15.15 -3.43 -5.77
N HIS A 230 15.59 -2.31 -5.18
CA HIS A 230 17.00 -2.07 -4.86
C HIS A 230 17.21 -1.56 -3.44
N ASP A 231 18.19 -2.14 -2.76
CA ASP A 231 18.77 -1.58 -1.56
C ASP A 231 19.80 -0.52 -1.97
N LEU A 232 19.68 0.69 -1.44
CA LEU A 232 20.65 1.76 -1.69
C LEU A 232 21.87 1.58 -0.79
N LEU A 233 23.04 1.63 -1.39
CA LEU A 233 24.33 1.51 -0.73
C LEU A 233 25.04 2.86 -0.72
N LYS A 234 26.07 3.00 0.12
CA LYS A 234 26.89 4.22 0.16
C LYS A 234 27.46 4.57 -1.22
N ASN A 235 27.78 3.56 -2.03
CA ASN A 235 28.32 3.73 -3.39
C ASN A 235 27.53 2.85 -4.36
N GLY A 236 26.35 3.32 -4.78
CA GLY A 236 25.51 2.65 -5.77
C GLY A 236 24.30 1.92 -5.19
N ALA A 237 23.81 0.92 -5.89
CA ALA A 237 22.64 0.15 -5.53
C ALA A 237 22.90 -1.36 -5.69
N ARG A 238 22.15 -2.17 -4.99
CA ARG A 238 22.14 -3.62 -5.10
C ARG A 238 20.71 -4.08 -5.29
N ARG A 239 20.44 -5.03 -6.20
CA ARG A 239 19.14 -5.67 -6.28
C ARG A 239 18.78 -6.29 -4.94
N ALA A 240 17.62 -5.95 -4.42
CA ALA A 240 17.06 -6.59 -3.24
C ALA A 240 16.72 -8.05 -3.60
N GLN A 241 17.06 -8.96 -2.69
CA GLN A 241 16.82 -10.38 -2.93
C GLN A 241 15.44 -10.79 -2.45
N GLU A 242 14.75 -11.56 -3.27
CA GLU A 242 13.56 -12.27 -2.85
C GLU A 242 13.89 -13.27 -1.73
N ASP A 243 12.94 -13.47 -0.83
CA ASP A 243 13.11 -14.46 0.21
C ASP A 243 11.81 -15.27 0.46
N TYR A 244 11.93 -16.24 1.34
CA TYR A 244 10.84 -17.18 1.66
C TYR A 244 9.58 -16.49 2.22
N LEU A 245 9.69 -15.31 2.83
CA LEU A 245 8.54 -14.54 3.35
C LEU A 245 7.65 -13.97 2.23
N ASN A 246 8.11 -13.98 0.98
CA ASN A 246 7.31 -13.53 -0.16
C ASN A 246 6.18 -14.50 -0.53
N GLY A 247 6.16 -15.70 0.05
CA GLY A 247 5.03 -16.62 -0.09
C GLY A 247 3.80 -16.25 0.74
N VAL A 248 3.94 -15.34 1.73
CA VAL A 248 2.81 -14.85 2.55
C VAL A 248 2.10 -13.71 1.84
N MET A 249 0.79 -13.83 1.65
CA MET A 249 -0.07 -12.86 0.97
C MET A 249 -1.02 -12.16 1.95
N GLY A 250 -1.60 -11.04 1.51
CA GLY A 250 -2.57 -10.24 2.25
C GLY A 250 -1.94 -9.04 2.96
N ASP A 251 -0.79 -9.19 3.57
CA ASP A 251 -0.02 -8.11 4.18
C ASP A 251 0.85 -7.35 3.17
N LYS A 252 1.15 -7.99 2.02
CA LYS A 252 1.99 -7.51 0.93
C LYS A 252 1.71 -8.32 -0.35
N MET A 253 2.58 -8.23 -1.35
CA MET A 253 2.63 -9.01 -2.60
C MET A 253 1.63 -8.57 -3.69
N VAL A 254 0.95 -7.43 -3.55
CA VAL A 254 0.28 -6.82 -4.70
C VAL A 254 1.29 -6.03 -5.53
N TYR A 255 1.24 -6.22 -6.84
CA TYR A 255 1.94 -5.42 -7.84
C TYR A 255 0.92 -4.59 -8.61
N SER A 256 1.23 -3.32 -8.86
CA SER A 256 0.32 -2.40 -9.54
C SER A 256 1.05 -1.26 -10.24
N THR A 257 0.31 -0.46 -10.98
CA THR A 257 0.74 0.79 -11.59
C THR A 257 0.08 1.99 -10.90
N VAL A 258 0.61 3.19 -11.08
CA VAL A 258 -0.04 4.41 -10.56
C VAL A 258 -1.43 4.63 -11.17
N ASP A 259 -1.62 4.27 -12.44
CA ASP A 259 -2.91 4.41 -13.14
C ASP A 259 -3.98 3.46 -12.58
N ASP A 260 -3.64 2.21 -12.29
CA ASP A 260 -4.59 1.26 -11.69
C ASP A 260 -4.92 1.65 -10.25
N LEU A 261 -3.94 2.12 -9.48
CA LEU A 261 -4.20 2.67 -8.14
C LEU A 261 -5.10 3.92 -8.19
N PHE A 262 -4.97 4.75 -9.23
CA PHE A 262 -5.86 5.89 -9.42
C PHE A 262 -7.30 5.46 -9.77
N LYS A 263 -7.48 4.39 -10.55
CA LYS A 263 -8.82 3.79 -10.76
C LYS A 263 -9.43 3.34 -9.43
N TYR A 264 -8.63 2.71 -8.55
CA TYR A 264 -9.09 2.34 -7.22
C TYR A 264 -9.45 3.58 -6.38
N ALA A 265 -8.64 4.64 -6.41
CA ALA A 265 -8.96 5.89 -5.74
C ALA A 265 -10.32 6.48 -6.20
N ASN A 266 -10.54 6.53 -7.51
CA ASN A 266 -11.81 7.00 -8.07
C ASN A 266 -12.98 6.09 -7.70
N ALA A 267 -12.76 4.76 -7.69
CA ALA A 267 -13.78 3.81 -7.27
C ALA A 267 -14.26 4.05 -5.82
N LEU A 268 -13.35 4.43 -4.93
CA LEU A 268 -13.69 4.81 -3.55
C LEU A 268 -14.52 6.11 -3.50
N ASP A 269 -14.21 7.11 -4.33
CA ASP A 269 -14.99 8.36 -4.41
C ASP A 269 -16.39 8.11 -5.01
N HIS A 270 -16.47 7.27 -6.02
CA HIS A 270 -17.71 6.94 -6.72
C HIS A 270 -18.47 5.74 -6.15
N ARG A 271 -17.98 5.15 -5.04
CA ARG A 271 -18.63 4.03 -4.31
C ARG A 271 -18.96 2.84 -5.20
N GLN A 272 -17.99 2.47 -6.05
CA GLN A 272 -18.24 1.44 -7.08
C GLN A 272 -18.23 0.02 -6.51
N LEU A 273 -17.50 -0.25 -5.41
CA LEU A 273 -17.40 -1.58 -4.82
C LEU A 273 -18.29 -1.75 -3.59
N LEU A 274 -18.35 -0.73 -2.73
CA LEU A 274 -19.01 -0.80 -1.44
C LEU A 274 -20.04 0.32 -1.25
N PRO A 275 -21.13 0.07 -0.50
CA PRO A 275 -22.01 1.13 -0.03
C PRO A 275 -21.25 2.19 0.79
N ASP A 276 -21.69 3.44 0.70
CA ASP A 276 -21.07 4.59 1.37
C ASP A 276 -20.88 4.40 2.89
N SER A 277 -21.82 3.74 3.57
CA SER A 277 -21.73 3.45 5.00
C SER A 277 -20.53 2.57 5.35
N LEU A 278 -20.32 1.49 4.59
CA LEU A 278 -19.19 0.58 4.79
C LEU A 278 -17.87 1.24 4.40
N GLN A 279 -17.86 1.98 3.28
CA GLN A 279 -16.65 2.70 2.87
C GLN A 279 -16.22 3.73 3.92
N ARG A 280 -17.17 4.45 4.53
CA ARG A 280 -16.85 5.39 5.61
C ARG A 280 -16.36 4.70 6.87
N GLU A 281 -16.88 3.51 7.19
CA GLU A 281 -16.40 2.73 8.34
C GLU A 281 -14.91 2.40 8.21
N ALA A 282 -14.42 2.11 7.01
CA ALA A 282 -13.00 1.86 6.76
C ALA A 282 -12.09 3.04 7.13
N PHE A 283 -12.63 4.26 7.09
CA PHE A 283 -11.90 5.49 7.39
C PHE A 283 -12.13 5.99 8.84
N LEU A 284 -12.77 5.20 9.68
CA LEU A 284 -12.90 5.51 11.10
C LEU A 284 -11.66 5.03 11.89
N PRO A 285 -11.27 5.77 12.93
CA PRO A 285 -10.15 5.38 13.78
C PRO A 285 -10.46 4.08 14.53
N GLY A 286 -9.64 3.05 14.35
CA GLY A 286 -9.74 1.78 15.06
C GLY A 286 -9.32 1.87 16.53
N SER A 287 -8.64 2.94 16.91
CA SER A 287 -8.26 3.27 18.28
C SER A 287 -8.76 4.68 18.66
N PRO A 288 -10.07 4.85 18.88
CA PRO A 288 -10.67 6.16 19.15
C PRO A 288 -10.19 6.80 20.45
N GLU A 289 -9.67 6.01 21.39
CA GLU A 289 -9.02 6.46 22.62
C GLU A 289 -7.67 7.16 22.39
N TRP A 290 -7.02 6.93 21.27
CA TRP A 290 -5.76 7.58 20.88
C TRP A 290 -6.03 8.98 20.35
N LYS A 291 -5.60 9.98 21.11
CA LYS A 291 -5.77 11.40 20.79
C LYS A 291 -4.58 12.02 20.09
N ARG A 292 -3.47 11.29 19.95
CA ARG A 292 -2.21 11.75 19.33
C ARG A 292 -1.55 10.62 18.59
N GLY A 293 -0.89 10.97 17.49
CA GLY A 293 -0.19 10.02 16.63
C GLY A 293 -1.09 9.41 15.53
N GLU A 294 -0.51 8.50 14.77
CA GLU A 294 -1.22 7.81 13.69
C GLU A 294 -2.31 6.88 14.24
N ASN A 295 -3.49 6.93 13.64
CA ASN A 295 -4.55 5.95 13.86
C ASN A 295 -4.70 5.05 12.63
N TYR A 296 -5.47 3.95 12.75
CA TYR A 296 -5.61 2.96 11.70
C TYR A 296 -7.04 2.46 11.62
N GLY A 297 -7.63 2.55 10.44
CA GLY A 297 -8.95 1.99 10.12
C GLY A 297 -8.81 0.62 9.43
N PHE A 298 -9.66 0.34 8.44
CA PHE A 298 -9.61 -0.92 7.70
C PHE A 298 -8.70 -0.77 6.47
N GLY A 299 -7.40 -1.08 6.64
CA GLY A 299 -6.40 -0.95 5.59
C GLY A 299 -5.84 0.47 5.39
N TRP A 300 -6.24 1.42 6.21
CA TRP A 300 -5.88 2.82 6.05
C TRP A 300 -5.28 3.40 7.33
N ARG A 301 -4.19 4.15 7.17
CA ARG A 301 -3.63 5.02 8.20
C ARG A 301 -4.31 6.38 8.17
N MET A 302 -4.38 7.03 9.31
CA MET A 302 -4.90 8.39 9.50
C MET A 302 -3.83 9.25 10.13
N HIS A 303 -3.60 10.42 9.55
CA HIS A 303 -2.55 11.33 10.02
C HIS A 303 -3.13 12.37 10.96
N GLU A 304 -2.52 12.58 12.15
CA GLU A 304 -3.05 13.49 13.17
C GLU A 304 -3.16 14.94 12.71
N ASN A 305 -2.22 15.40 11.87
CA ASN A 305 -2.16 16.78 11.39
C ASN A 305 -2.91 16.99 10.05
N HIS A 306 -3.44 15.93 9.44
CA HIS A 306 -4.19 15.96 8.18
C HIS A 306 -5.48 15.13 8.33
N PRO A 307 -6.46 15.60 9.10
CA PRO A 307 -7.64 14.80 9.49
C PRO A 307 -8.55 14.41 8.31
N GLY A 308 -8.42 15.08 7.16
CA GLY A 308 -9.10 14.71 5.91
C GLY A 308 -8.40 13.63 5.11
N ALA A 309 -7.16 13.28 5.48
CA ALA A 309 -6.35 12.37 4.71
C ALA A 309 -6.34 10.95 5.29
N VAL A 310 -6.59 9.98 4.39
CA VAL A 310 -6.34 8.56 4.63
C VAL A 310 -5.22 8.09 3.71
N TYR A 311 -4.33 7.24 4.21
CA TYR A 311 -3.17 6.87 3.45
C TYR A 311 -2.64 5.49 3.83
N HIS A 312 -1.77 4.95 2.98
CA HIS A 312 -0.87 3.88 3.37
C HIS A 312 0.49 4.06 2.69
N TYR A 313 1.54 3.66 3.38
CA TYR A 313 2.87 3.51 2.80
C TYR A 313 3.30 2.05 2.86
N GLY A 314 4.16 1.67 1.93
CA GLY A 314 4.73 0.34 1.87
C GLY A 314 6.26 0.37 1.81
N TRP A 315 6.86 -0.65 2.38
CA TRP A 315 8.28 -0.93 2.27
C TRP A 315 8.53 -2.42 2.32
N TRP A 316 9.10 -2.94 1.26
CA TRP A 316 9.49 -4.35 1.16
C TRP A 316 10.49 -4.55 0.03
N LYS A 317 11.61 -5.26 0.29
CA LYS A 317 12.56 -5.71 -0.73
C LYS A 317 12.95 -4.65 -1.78
N GLY A 318 13.38 -3.49 -1.29
CA GLY A 318 13.82 -2.40 -2.15
C GLY A 318 12.71 -1.61 -2.85
N TYR A 319 11.45 -1.89 -2.56
CA TYR A 319 10.33 -1.06 -3.03
C TYR A 319 9.79 -0.19 -1.91
N ARG A 320 9.38 1.02 -2.29
CA ARG A 320 8.54 1.87 -1.45
C ARG A 320 7.35 2.35 -2.25
N SER A 321 6.22 2.37 -1.58
CA SER A 321 4.97 2.88 -2.12
C SER A 321 4.37 3.88 -1.15
N PHE A 322 3.73 4.90 -1.69
CA PHE A 322 2.97 5.88 -0.93
C PHE A 322 1.68 6.17 -1.67
N PHE A 323 0.56 5.96 -1.00
CA PHE A 323 -0.77 6.22 -1.51
C PHE A 323 -1.53 7.02 -0.47
N VAL A 324 -1.84 8.27 -0.79
CA VAL A 324 -2.63 9.14 0.08
C VAL A 324 -3.82 9.72 -0.68
N ARG A 325 -4.93 9.82 0.02
CA ARG A 325 -6.14 10.50 -0.42
C ARG A 325 -6.57 11.51 0.63
N ASP A 326 -6.68 12.76 0.24
CA ASP A 326 -7.41 13.76 1.01
C ASP A 326 -8.87 13.73 0.57
N THR A 327 -9.72 13.16 1.42
CA THR A 327 -11.15 12.98 1.14
C THR A 327 -11.93 14.29 1.22
N THR A 328 -11.37 15.33 1.84
CA THR A 328 -11.97 16.67 1.96
C THR A 328 -11.64 17.54 0.75
N LEU A 329 -10.39 17.49 0.29
CA LEU A 329 -9.90 18.27 -0.85
C LEU A 329 -10.02 17.51 -2.16
N HIS A 330 -10.46 16.24 -2.12
CA HIS A 330 -10.51 15.33 -3.28
C HIS A 330 -9.19 15.25 -4.02
N ARG A 331 -8.08 15.07 -3.29
CA ARG A 331 -6.73 14.94 -3.85
C ARG A 331 -6.20 13.53 -3.67
N THR A 332 -5.53 13.03 -4.70
CA THR A 332 -4.85 11.73 -4.65
C THR A 332 -3.40 11.91 -5.06
N LEU A 333 -2.49 11.38 -4.24
CA LEU A 333 -1.06 11.29 -4.57
C LEU A 333 -0.60 9.85 -4.44
N ILE A 334 -0.01 9.32 -5.51
CA ILE A 334 0.53 7.97 -5.59
C ILE A 334 1.99 8.07 -6.00
N ILE A 335 2.87 7.44 -5.22
CA ILE A 335 4.30 7.34 -5.54
C ILE A 335 4.71 5.89 -5.40
N LEU A 336 5.27 5.33 -6.46
CA LEU A 336 5.82 3.98 -6.49
C LEU A 336 7.29 4.06 -6.83
N THR A 337 8.15 3.55 -5.96
CA THR A 337 9.60 3.55 -6.16
C THR A 337 10.16 2.14 -6.04
N ASN A 338 11.28 1.89 -6.70
CA ASN A 338 12.02 0.65 -6.60
C ASN A 338 13.35 0.83 -5.84
N THR A 339 13.35 1.75 -4.89
CA THR A 339 14.46 1.97 -3.96
C THR A 339 13.96 2.01 -2.53
N ASP A 340 14.80 1.62 -1.58
CA ASP A 340 14.50 1.64 -0.15
C ASP A 340 14.72 3.02 0.51
N SER A 341 14.90 4.09 -0.29
CA SER A 341 15.06 5.46 0.22
C SER A 341 13.89 5.90 1.09
N GLY A 342 14.15 6.21 2.35
CA GLY A 342 13.14 6.61 3.36
C GLY A 342 12.72 8.08 3.33
N ALA A 343 13.21 8.86 2.36
CA ALA A 343 13.12 10.32 2.39
C ALA A 343 11.79 10.93 1.88
N LEU A 344 10.74 10.11 1.69
CA LEU A 344 9.42 10.53 1.21
C LEU A 344 8.47 10.89 2.38
N GLY A 345 8.89 11.72 3.32
CA GLY A 345 8.11 12.03 4.51
C GLY A 345 7.35 13.36 4.44
N GLU A 346 7.66 14.26 5.36
CA GLU A 346 7.03 15.57 5.54
C GLU A 346 6.77 16.37 4.25
N PRO A 347 7.68 16.44 3.25
CA PRO A 347 7.44 17.22 2.04
C PRO A 347 6.21 16.79 1.25
N LEU A 348 5.82 15.53 1.32
CA LEU A 348 4.63 15.02 0.64
C LEU A 348 3.34 15.45 1.34
N TRP A 349 3.37 15.53 2.66
CA TRP A 349 2.23 16.01 3.46
C TRP A 349 1.98 17.49 3.21
N ASP A 350 3.04 18.30 3.19
CA ASP A 350 2.95 19.72 2.83
C ASP A 350 2.37 19.88 1.41
N PHE A 351 2.79 19.04 0.46
CA PHE A 351 2.30 19.09 -0.93
C PHE A 351 0.81 18.73 -1.04
N ILE A 352 0.33 17.69 -0.34
CA ILE A 352 -1.06 17.25 -0.40
C ILE A 352 -2.01 18.21 0.33
N GLY A 353 -1.58 18.74 1.47
CA GLY A 353 -2.41 19.57 2.34
C GLY A 353 -2.49 21.03 1.94
N ASP A 354 -1.45 21.58 1.31
CA ASP A 354 -1.37 23.01 1.03
C ASP A 354 -0.64 23.35 -0.28
N THR A 355 -0.58 24.66 -0.50
CA THR A 355 0.04 25.33 -1.65
C THR A 355 1.52 25.61 -1.46
N THR A 356 2.04 25.55 -0.24
CA THR A 356 3.42 25.86 0.10
C THR A 356 4.18 24.61 0.49
N VAL A 357 4.94 24.04 -0.43
CA VAL A 357 5.76 22.85 -0.17
C VAL A 357 7.11 23.28 0.40
N LYS A 358 7.43 22.80 1.61
CA LYS A 358 8.79 22.85 2.16
C LYS A 358 9.57 21.66 1.62
N LEU A 359 10.62 21.93 0.88
CA LEU A 359 11.47 20.90 0.31
C LEU A 359 12.62 20.57 1.28
N PRO A 360 13.10 19.31 1.33
CA PRO A 360 14.25 18.96 2.14
C PRO A 360 15.49 19.77 1.70
N GLU A 361 16.22 20.32 2.66
CA GLU A 361 17.37 21.20 2.41
C GLU A 361 18.57 20.46 1.80
N ALA A 362 18.70 19.15 1.99
CA ALA A 362 19.73 18.32 1.36
C ALA A 362 19.41 16.82 1.46
N CYS A 363 19.86 16.06 0.47
CA CYS A 363 19.90 14.60 0.57
C CYS A 363 21.02 14.18 1.54
N PRO A 364 20.74 13.35 2.56
CA PRO A 364 21.80 12.83 3.42
C PRO A 364 22.81 11.95 2.66
N ASN A 365 22.51 11.56 1.44
CA ASN A 365 23.32 10.69 0.60
C ASN A 365 23.90 11.42 -0.62
N LYS A 366 24.94 12.24 -0.43
CA LYS A 366 25.62 13.02 -1.48
C LYS A 366 26.19 12.17 -2.64
N ASN A 367 26.29 10.86 -2.48
CA ASN A 367 26.90 9.97 -3.48
C ASN A 367 25.92 9.47 -4.55
N LEU A 368 24.61 9.66 -4.36
CA LEU A 368 23.60 9.32 -5.39
C LEU A 368 23.50 10.38 -6.49
N GLN A 369 23.92 11.61 -6.23
CA GLN A 369 23.85 12.69 -7.20
C GLN A 369 24.67 12.35 -8.47
N SER A 370 25.84 11.71 -8.33
CA SER A 370 26.69 11.33 -9.45
C SER A 370 26.16 10.15 -10.30
N VAL A 371 25.21 9.37 -9.76
CA VAL A 371 24.61 8.23 -10.46
C VAL A 371 23.38 8.67 -11.27
N LEU A 372 22.79 9.82 -10.95
CA LEU A 372 21.56 10.33 -11.56
C LEU A 372 21.79 11.45 -12.59
N ASP A 373 23.00 12.02 -12.64
CA ASP A 373 23.39 13.06 -13.61
C ASP A 373 23.90 12.48 -14.95
N HIS A 374 23.85 11.16 -15.12
CA HIS A 374 24.10 10.42 -16.35
C HIS A 374 22.84 9.67 -16.76
#